data_dfa596812ad6204bfbb102ec2015b782
#
_entry.id   dfa596812ad6204bfbb102ec2015b782
#
_cell.length_a   1.000
_cell.length_b   1.000
_cell.length_c   1.000
_cell.angle_alpha   90.00
_cell.angle_beta   90.00
_cell.angle_gamma   90.00
#
_symmetry.space_group_name_H-M   'P 1'
#
loop_
_entity.id
_entity.type
_entity.pdbx_description
1 polymer ?
#
loop_
_entity_poly.entity_id
_entity_poly.type
_entity_poly.pdbx_seq_one_letter_code
_entity_poly.pdbx_strand_id
1 'polypeptide(L)'
;MSKPTTIHDIAKAANVSSATVSRVLSNSSYPVSKIKRERILFLAKEMNYVPNLLGRQLKGSRSTTIGVIVPSIMNPFYSSVLFGIEEIARNNNFTVIACNSLHDPLLEDEYIQTIMEKQIKGLIISSISSDKSQLKSMIKAGVQVIAIDQKIEEDRISQIEFDYQKGGYLATKHLLSKGHKQIGYVTSKLDRPSRKSISNGYMEAMKAEGLTPMLEESKTNFSDDALSEFDTGKLLTRKLLDAPNPPTAIFACNDMMAFGVINELSERNIRVPQDISVMGFDGIDFGQMMNPQLTTIKQPDYEMGKLACKMLLDKMNGEDVPSFDIILQPELLERSSVGQCQGQ
;
A
#
# COMPACT_ATOMS: atom_id res chain seq x y z
N MET A 1 -7.65 33.91 -22.14
CA MET A 1 -7.81 32.43 -22.19
C MET A 1 -9.01 32.12 -23.07
N SER A 2 -8.85 31.28 -24.11
CA SER A 2 -9.97 30.87 -24.98
C SER A 2 -10.96 30.02 -24.18
N LYS A 3 -12.24 30.26 -24.41
CA LYS A 3 -13.32 29.47 -23.80
C LYS A 3 -13.19 28.00 -24.22
N PRO A 4 -13.26 27.02 -23.28
CA PRO A 4 -13.16 25.61 -23.64
C PRO A 4 -14.28 25.20 -24.62
N THR A 5 -13.93 24.41 -25.62
CA THR A 5 -14.85 23.88 -26.60
C THR A 5 -15.94 23.04 -25.94
N THR A 6 -17.19 23.25 -26.31
CA THR A 6 -18.35 22.54 -25.76
C THR A 6 -18.93 21.55 -26.77
N ILE A 7 -19.74 20.61 -26.29
CA ILE A 7 -20.52 19.69 -27.18
C ILE A 7 -21.43 20.45 -28.15
N HIS A 8 -21.88 21.63 -27.76
CA HIS A 8 -22.73 22.51 -28.61
C HIS A 8 -21.92 23.11 -29.76
N ASP A 9 -20.65 23.43 -29.56
CA ASP A 9 -19.79 23.98 -30.61
C ASP A 9 -19.52 22.93 -31.69
N ILE A 10 -19.26 21.66 -31.29
CA ILE A 10 -19.12 20.54 -32.22
C ILE A 10 -20.42 20.28 -32.96
N ALA A 11 -21.55 20.31 -32.26
CA ALA A 11 -22.88 20.08 -32.86
C ALA A 11 -23.17 21.12 -33.96
N LYS A 12 -22.86 22.39 -33.71
CA LYS A 12 -22.98 23.48 -34.67
C LYS A 12 -22.06 23.27 -35.88
N ALA A 13 -20.77 22.94 -35.64
CA ALA A 13 -19.78 22.72 -36.72
C ALA A 13 -20.08 21.48 -37.57
N ALA A 14 -20.66 20.43 -36.98
CA ALA A 14 -21.08 19.20 -37.68
C ALA A 14 -22.48 19.26 -38.31
N ASN A 15 -23.24 20.32 -38.05
CA ASN A 15 -24.63 20.47 -38.42
C ASN A 15 -25.53 19.29 -37.97
N VAL A 16 -25.42 18.96 -36.67
CA VAL A 16 -26.19 17.89 -36.02
C VAL A 16 -26.67 18.34 -34.63
N SER A 17 -27.55 17.58 -34.00
CA SER A 17 -27.98 17.85 -32.62
C SER A 17 -26.84 17.51 -31.62
N SER A 18 -26.80 18.20 -30.48
CA SER A 18 -25.89 17.88 -29.38
C SER A 18 -26.09 16.45 -28.87
N ALA A 19 -27.32 15.92 -28.95
CA ALA A 19 -27.63 14.53 -28.65
C ALA A 19 -26.89 13.55 -29.58
N THR A 20 -26.83 13.86 -30.90
CA THR A 20 -26.09 13.06 -31.89
C THR A 20 -24.60 13.08 -31.61
N VAL A 21 -24.01 14.25 -31.32
CA VAL A 21 -22.61 14.38 -30.92
C VAL A 21 -22.33 13.56 -29.66
N SER A 22 -23.16 13.69 -28.62
CA SER A 22 -23.03 12.94 -27.37
C SER A 22 -23.04 11.43 -27.61
N ARG A 23 -23.94 10.92 -28.45
CA ARG A 23 -24.03 9.49 -28.79
C ARG A 23 -22.79 8.97 -29.53
N VAL A 24 -22.24 9.76 -30.44
CA VAL A 24 -21.01 9.42 -31.18
C VAL A 24 -19.83 9.40 -30.25
N LEU A 25 -19.65 10.43 -29.42
CA LEU A 25 -18.52 10.56 -28.48
C LEU A 25 -18.59 9.57 -27.32
N SER A 26 -19.77 9.08 -26.94
CA SER A 26 -19.95 8.02 -25.94
C SER A 26 -19.90 6.60 -26.51
N ASN A 27 -19.65 6.45 -27.82
CA ASN A 27 -19.67 5.18 -28.53
C ASN A 27 -20.96 4.36 -28.34
N SER A 28 -22.10 5.06 -28.25
CA SER A 28 -23.43 4.45 -28.09
C SER A 28 -23.77 3.55 -29.28
N SER A 29 -24.51 2.47 -29.01
CA SER A 29 -25.07 1.56 -30.04
C SER A 29 -26.16 2.20 -30.90
N TYR A 30 -26.60 3.42 -30.58
CA TYR A 30 -27.60 4.12 -31.38
C TYR A 30 -27.11 4.38 -32.82
N PRO A 31 -27.90 4.07 -33.84
CA PRO A 31 -27.48 4.16 -35.23
C PRO A 31 -27.20 5.61 -35.63
N VAL A 32 -25.96 5.90 -35.98
CA VAL A 32 -25.52 7.14 -36.61
C VAL A 32 -24.76 6.75 -37.86
N SER A 33 -25.07 7.39 -39.01
CA SER A 33 -24.38 7.09 -40.27
C SER A 33 -22.86 7.24 -40.15
N LYS A 34 -22.11 6.38 -40.82
CA LYS A 34 -20.61 6.36 -40.76
C LYS A 34 -20.02 7.73 -41.07
N ILE A 35 -20.56 8.41 -42.12
CA ILE A 35 -20.08 9.75 -42.52
C ILE A 35 -20.25 10.78 -41.39
N LYS A 36 -21.42 10.79 -40.72
CA LYS A 36 -21.65 11.72 -39.60
C LYS A 36 -20.76 11.40 -38.40
N ARG A 37 -20.54 10.12 -38.11
CA ARG A 37 -19.68 9.66 -37.04
C ARG A 37 -18.25 10.14 -37.29
N GLU A 38 -17.66 9.91 -38.47
CA GLU A 38 -16.32 10.31 -38.84
C GLU A 38 -16.16 11.83 -38.77
N ARG A 39 -17.13 12.60 -39.29
CA ARG A 39 -17.11 14.06 -39.22
C ARG A 39 -17.11 14.58 -37.77
N ILE A 40 -17.95 14.02 -36.88
CA ILE A 40 -18.00 14.43 -35.49
C ILE A 40 -16.69 14.14 -34.78
N LEU A 41 -16.10 12.95 -34.96
CA LEU A 41 -14.81 12.58 -34.36
C LEU A 41 -13.68 13.47 -34.86
N PHE A 42 -13.65 13.79 -36.16
CA PHE A 42 -12.69 14.71 -36.74
C PHE A 42 -12.81 16.10 -36.11
N LEU A 43 -13.98 16.68 -36.05
CA LEU A 43 -14.21 18.01 -35.47
C LEU A 43 -13.90 18.05 -33.99
N ALA A 44 -14.22 17.01 -33.22
CA ALA A 44 -13.89 16.91 -31.81
C ALA A 44 -12.37 16.97 -31.59
N LYS A 45 -11.60 16.30 -32.44
CA LYS A 45 -10.14 16.31 -32.42
C LYS A 45 -9.56 17.68 -32.80
N GLU A 46 -10.01 18.25 -33.93
CA GLU A 46 -9.54 19.56 -34.41
C GLU A 46 -9.83 20.69 -33.41
N MET A 47 -10.99 20.63 -32.76
CA MET A 47 -11.41 21.63 -31.78
C MET A 47 -10.86 21.36 -30.36
N ASN A 48 -9.98 20.37 -30.19
CA ASN A 48 -9.42 19.95 -28.91
C ASN A 48 -10.51 19.74 -27.82
N TYR A 49 -11.62 19.13 -28.22
CA TYR A 49 -12.72 18.90 -27.30
C TYR A 49 -12.40 17.77 -26.33
N VAL A 50 -12.39 18.10 -25.05
CA VAL A 50 -12.29 17.12 -23.96
C VAL A 50 -13.69 16.85 -23.42
N PRO A 51 -14.19 15.58 -23.47
CA PRO A 51 -15.49 15.25 -22.90
C PRO A 51 -15.60 15.62 -21.43
N ASN A 52 -16.63 16.36 -21.05
CA ASN A 52 -16.88 16.69 -19.66
C ASN A 52 -17.38 15.45 -18.92
N LEU A 53 -16.55 14.87 -18.04
CA LEU A 53 -16.85 13.71 -17.21
C LEU A 53 -18.06 13.95 -16.30
N LEU A 54 -18.21 15.16 -15.75
CA LEU A 54 -19.38 15.54 -14.93
C LEU A 54 -20.69 15.46 -15.72
N GLY A 55 -20.68 15.88 -16.98
CA GLY A 55 -21.85 15.75 -17.86
C GLY A 55 -22.20 14.30 -18.24
N ARG A 56 -21.22 13.39 -18.18
CA ARG A 56 -21.45 11.95 -18.36
C ARG A 56 -22.02 11.30 -17.10
N GLN A 57 -21.53 11.65 -15.94
CA GLN A 57 -22.01 11.16 -14.63
C GLN A 57 -23.47 11.57 -14.38
N LEU A 58 -23.85 12.80 -14.73
CA LEU A 58 -25.25 13.28 -14.66
C LEU A 58 -26.23 12.49 -15.58
N LYS A 59 -25.71 11.79 -16.57
CA LYS A 59 -26.50 10.91 -17.46
C LYS A 59 -26.48 9.45 -17.05
N GLY A 60 -26.04 9.12 -15.82
CA GLY A 60 -26.07 7.77 -15.28
C GLY A 60 -24.94 6.86 -15.73
N SER A 61 -23.84 7.39 -16.32
CA SER A 61 -22.66 6.58 -16.56
C SER A 61 -21.94 6.32 -15.23
N ARG A 62 -21.63 5.06 -14.93
CA ARG A 62 -20.86 4.66 -13.74
C ARG A 62 -19.50 5.35 -13.74
N SER A 63 -19.03 5.78 -12.58
CA SER A 63 -17.64 6.25 -12.41
C SER A 63 -16.67 5.13 -12.79
N THR A 64 -15.70 5.42 -13.64
CA THR A 64 -14.59 4.52 -14.02
C THR A 64 -13.31 4.91 -13.27
N THR A 65 -13.45 5.51 -12.11
CA THR A 65 -12.35 5.94 -11.27
C THR A 65 -12.49 5.32 -9.89
N ILE A 66 -11.40 4.78 -9.36
CA ILE A 66 -11.28 4.31 -7.98
C ILE A 66 -10.22 5.12 -7.23
N GLY A 67 -10.41 5.29 -5.93
CA GLY A 67 -9.44 5.88 -5.04
C GLY A 67 -8.58 4.81 -4.39
N VAL A 68 -7.32 5.14 -4.12
CA VAL A 68 -6.41 4.33 -3.30
C VAL A 68 -5.71 5.25 -2.33
N ILE A 69 -5.80 4.97 -1.03
CA ILE A 69 -5.10 5.71 0.02
C ILE A 69 -4.12 4.77 0.70
N VAL A 70 -2.83 5.15 0.71
CA VAL A 70 -1.75 4.40 1.35
C VAL A 70 -0.91 5.30 2.25
N PRO A 71 -0.30 4.77 3.32
CA PRO A 71 0.49 5.58 4.26
C PRO A 71 1.77 6.16 3.67
N SER A 72 2.42 5.47 2.73
CA SER A 72 3.65 5.95 2.12
C SER A 72 3.92 5.27 0.78
N ILE A 73 3.96 6.04 -0.30
CA ILE A 73 4.41 5.55 -1.62
C ILE A 73 5.94 5.38 -1.68
N MET A 74 6.67 5.89 -0.71
CA MET A 74 8.13 5.76 -0.62
C MET A 74 8.54 4.38 -0.10
N ASN A 75 7.67 3.68 0.65
CA ASN A 75 7.92 2.30 1.00
C ASN A 75 7.57 1.40 -0.20
N PRO A 76 8.54 0.64 -0.75
CA PRO A 76 8.33 -0.20 -1.94
C PRO A 76 7.21 -1.23 -1.80
N PHE A 77 6.87 -1.66 -0.58
CA PHE A 77 5.70 -2.49 -0.31
C PHE A 77 4.41 -1.87 -0.87
N TYR A 78 4.11 -0.61 -0.51
CA TYR A 78 2.90 0.05 -1.01
C TYR A 78 2.96 0.38 -2.50
N SER A 79 4.16 0.65 -3.04
CA SER A 79 4.34 0.85 -4.48
C SER A 79 4.02 -0.42 -5.28
N SER A 80 4.40 -1.59 -4.77
CA SER A 80 4.08 -2.89 -5.35
C SER A 80 2.58 -3.20 -5.25
N VAL A 81 1.94 -2.91 -4.12
CA VAL A 81 0.47 -3.01 -3.94
C VAL A 81 -0.25 -2.13 -4.96
N LEU A 82 0.16 -0.86 -5.10
CA LEU A 82 -0.39 0.07 -6.09
C LEU A 82 -0.25 -0.44 -7.52
N PHE A 83 0.89 -1.04 -7.85
CA PHE A 83 1.12 -1.62 -9.18
C PHE A 83 0.16 -2.77 -9.46
N GLY A 84 -0.09 -3.66 -8.50
CA GLY A 84 -1.08 -4.72 -8.61
C GLY A 84 -2.52 -4.19 -8.78
N ILE A 85 -2.88 -3.15 -8.03
CA ILE A 85 -4.18 -2.47 -8.15
C ILE A 85 -4.35 -1.88 -9.56
N GLU A 86 -3.33 -1.15 -10.04
CA GLU A 86 -3.36 -0.44 -11.31
C GLU A 86 -3.47 -1.40 -12.49
N GLU A 87 -2.82 -2.56 -12.44
CA GLU A 87 -2.93 -3.58 -13.48
C GLU A 87 -4.37 -4.06 -13.64
N ILE A 88 -5.04 -4.44 -12.55
CA ILE A 88 -6.42 -4.91 -12.59
C ILE A 88 -7.37 -3.78 -12.98
N ALA A 89 -7.20 -2.57 -12.45
CA ALA A 89 -8.02 -1.42 -12.77
C ALA A 89 -7.95 -1.10 -14.27
N ARG A 90 -6.75 -1.00 -14.84
CA ARG A 90 -6.52 -0.72 -16.26
C ARG A 90 -7.15 -1.78 -17.18
N ASN A 91 -7.00 -3.07 -16.85
CA ASN A 91 -7.58 -4.17 -17.61
C ASN A 91 -9.13 -4.15 -17.61
N ASN A 92 -9.72 -3.47 -16.63
CA ASN A 92 -11.18 -3.26 -16.52
C ASN A 92 -11.62 -1.83 -16.91
N ASN A 93 -10.74 -1.04 -17.56
CA ASN A 93 -11.01 0.35 -17.99
C ASN A 93 -11.31 1.31 -16.84
N PHE A 94 -10.71 1.08 -15.66
CA PHE A 94 -10.74 2.00 -14.53
C PHE A 94 -9.43 2.79 -14.44
N THR A 95 -9.53 4.01 -13.93
CA THR A 95 -8.41 4.87 -13.59
C THR A 95 -8.22 4.87 -12.07
N VAL A 96 -6.96 4.82 -11.61
CA VAL A 96 -6.60 4.89 -10.20
C VAL A 96 -6.19 6.32 -9.84
N ILE A 97 -6.74 6.85 -8.75
CA ILE A 97 -6.24 8.05 -8.07
C ILE A 97 -5.58 7.58 -6.79
N ALA A 98 -4.24 7.62 -6.76
CA ALA A 98 -3.45 7.28 -5.59
C ALA A 98 -3.22 8.51 -4.71
N CYS A 99 -3.49 8.38 -3.42
CA CYS A 99 -3.27 9.38 -2.38
C CYS A 99 -2.27 8.84 -1.36
N ASN A 100 -1.27 9.63 -1.03
CA ASN A 100 -0.23 9.33 -0.06
C ASN A 100 -0.52 10.10 1.24
N SER A 101 -0.96 9.41 2.31
CA SER A 101 -1.33 10.08 3.56
C SER A 101 -0.15 10.42 4.46
N LEU A 102 1.10 10.11 4.07
CA LEU A 102 2.33 10.48 4.78
C LEU A 102 2.32 10.06 6.27
N HIS A 103 1.66 8.97 6.60
CA HIS A 103 1.41 8.55 7.97
C HIS A 103 0.67 9.59 8.84
N ASP A 104 -0.02 10.55 8.22
CA ASP A 104 -0.82 11.57 8.88
C ASP A 104 -2.32 11.22 8.82
N PRO A 105 -2.97 10.94 9.96
CA PRO A 105 -4.41 10.66 10.02
C PRO A 105 -5.28 11.82 9.53
N LEU A 106 -4.85 13.07 9.71
CA LEU A 106 -5.61 14.24 9.24
C LEU A 106 -5.60 14.32 7.72
N LEU A 107 -4.45 14.07 7.11
CA LEU A 107 -4.32 14.04 5.65
C LEU A 107 -5.08 12.83 5.05
N GLU A 108 -5.14 11.70 5.76
CA GLU A 108 -5.98 10.57 5.38
C GLU A 108 -7.46 10.99 5.29
N ASP A 109 -7.96 11.69 6.31
CA ASP A 109 -9.34 12.19 6.37
C ASP A 109 -9.62 13.21 5.26
N GLU A 110 -8.69 14.12 4.95
CA GLU A 110 -8.80 15.07 3.84
C GLU A 110 -8.92 14.36 2.48
N TYR A 111 -8.17 13.27 2.28
CA TYR A 111 -8.27 12.48 1.06
C TYR A 111 -9.58 11.70 0.98
N ILE A 112 -10.09 11.15 2.08
CA ILE A 112 -11.40 10.52 2.14
C ILE A 112 -12.49 11.54 1.71
N GLN A 113 -12.45 12.76 2.26
CA GLN A 113 -13.35 13.83 1.87
C GLN A 113 -13.22 14.18 0.39
N THR A 114 -12.02 14.32 -0.13
CA THR A 114 -11.74 14.62 -1.55
C THR A 114 -12.33 13.55 -2.48
N ILE A 115 -12.21 12.27 -2.12
CA ILE A 115 -12.77 11.15 -2.88
C ILE A 115 -14.29 11.23 -2.92
N MET A 116 -14.94 11.58 -1.80
CA MET A 116 -16.38 11.79 -1.72
C MET A 116 -16.83 12.97 -2.60
N GLU A 117 -16.15 14.10 -2.53
CA GLU A 117 -16.45 15.30 -3.35
C GLU A 117 -16.31 15.03 -4.86
N LYS A 118 -15.33 14.21 -5.24
CA LYS A 118 -15.17 13.75 -6.63
C LYS A 118 -16.16 12.67 -7.04
N GLN A 119 -17.09 12.26 -6.16
CA GLN A 119 -18.12 11.23 -6.39
C GLN A 119 -17.54 9.88 -6.84
N ILE A 120 -16.34 9.55 -6.39
CA ILE A 120 -15.71 8.25 -6.61
C ILE A 120 -16.46 7.21 -5.77
N LYS A 121 -16.78 6.06 -6.37
CA LYS A 121 -17.65 5.04 -5.77
C LYS A 121 -16.91 3.83 -5.23
N GLY A 122 -15.59 3.77 -5.42
CA GLY A 122 -14.75 2.69 -4.92
C GLY A 122 -13.47 3.20 -4.29
N LEU A 123 -13.11 2.68 -3.11
CA LEU A 123 -11.90 3.02 -2.37
C LEU A 123 -11.19 1.76 -1.91
N ILE A 124 -9.87 1.69 -2.13
CA ILE A 124 -8.96 0.76 -1.45
C ILE A 124 -8.13 1.59 -0.46
N ILE A 125 -8.03 1.14 0.79
CA ILE A 125 -7.37 1.92 1.83
C ILE A 125 -6.53 1.05 2.78
N SER A 126 -5.29 1.47 3.04
CA SER A 126 -4.51 1.06 4.20
C SER A 126 -4.60 2.18 5.25
N SER A 127 -5.59 2.09 6.12
CA SER A 127 -5.92 3.18 7.05
C SER A 127 -5.10 3.12 8.33
N ILE A 128 -4.49 4.24 8.67
CA ILE A 128 -3.71 4.41 9.90
C ILE A 128 -4.45 5.22 10.97
N SER A 129 -5.53 5.91 10.61
CA SER A 129 -6.33 6.69 11.56
C SER A 129 -6.99 5.77 12.61
N SER A 130 -6.99 6.16 13.86
CA SER A 130 -7.77 5.49 14.91
C SER A 130 -9.25 5.88 14.86
N ASP A 131 -9.57 7.08 14.36
CA ASP A 131 -10.94 7.50 14.12
C ASP A 131 -11.42 7.04 12.73
N LYS A 132 -12.46 6.25 12.68
CA LYS A 132 -13.07 5.73 11.45
C LYS A 132 -14.37 6.45 11.07
N SER A 133 -14.66 7.61 11.66
CA SER A 133 -15.91 8.35 11.44
C SER A 133 -16.11 8.77 9.98
N GLN A 134 -15.06 9.30 9.33
CA GLN A 134 -15.07 9.69 7.92
C GLN A 134 -15.28 8.46 7.01
N LEU A 135 -14.58 7.37 7.27
CA LEU A 135 -14.72 6.13 6.52
C LEU A 135 -16.14 5.55 6.65
N LYS A 136 -16.71 5.54 7.87
CA LYS A 136 -18.09 5.13 8.11
C LYS A 136 -19.10 6.02 7.38
N SER A 137 -18.87 7.32 7.30
CA SER A 137 -19.70 8.27 6.57
C SER A 137 -19.67 7.99 5.07
N MET A 138 -18.49 7.69 4.51
CA MET A 138 -18.29 7.31 3.12
C MET A 138 -19.07 6.02 2.76
N ILE A 139 -18.99 4.99 3.61
CA ILE A 139 -19.73 3.73 3.42
C ILE A 139 -21.24 3.97 3.45
N LYS A 140 -21.74 4.80 4.38
CA LYS A 140 -23.16 5.19 4.43
C LYS A 140 -23.61 5.94 3.16
N ALA A 141 -22.72 6.68 2.52
CA ALA A 141 -22.95 7.35 1.24
C ALA A 141 -22.91 6.38 0.03
N GLY A 142 -22.73 5.08 0.25
CA GLY A 142 -22.76 4.03 -0.78
C GLY A 142 -21.44 3.84 -1.53
N VAL A 143 -20.32 4.33 -0.99
CA VAL A 143 -19.00 4.04 -1.53
C VAL A 143 -18.59 2.63 -1.10
N GLN A 144 -18.12 1.82 -2.05
CA GLN A 144 -17.56 0.50 -1.77
C GLN A 144 -16.13 0.65 -1.25
N VAL A 145 -15.80 0.00 -0.15
CA VAL A 145 -14.48 0.11 0.50
C VAL A 145 -13.89 -1.28 0.68
N ILE A 146 -12.61 -1.42 0.31
CA ILE A 146 -11.77 -2.56 0.63
C ILE A 146 -10.61 -2.05 1.50
N ALA A 147 -10.44 -2.62 2.69
CA ALA A 147 -9.28 -2.37 3.53
C ALA A 147 -8.16 -3.35 3.18
N ILE A 148 -6.93 -2.87 3.25
CA ILE A 148 -5.72 -3.68 3.05
C ILE A 148 -4.72 -3.41 4.17
N ASP A 149 -3.84 -4.38 4.45
CA ASP A 149 -2.71 -4.24 5.35
C ASP A 149 -3.12 -4.01 6.82
N GLN A 150 -3.79 -2.89 7.13
CA GLN A 150 -4.20 -2.55 8.50
C GLN A 150 -5.64 -3.02 8.77
N LYS A 151 -5.83 -3.73 9.86
CA LYS A 151 -7.15 -4.19 10.29
C LYS A 151 -8.06 -3.01 10.64
N ILE A 152 -9.29 -3.04 10.13
CA ILE A 152 -10.35 -2.09 10.43
C ILE A 152 -11.52 -2.84 11.07
N GLU A 153 -11.92 -2.47 12.28
CA GLU A 153 -13.07 -3.05 12.96
C GLU A 153 -14.38 -2.43 12.44
N GLU A 154 -14.85 -2.90 11.28
CA GLU A 154 -16.11 -2.48 10.68
C GLU A 154 -16.67 -3.60 9.78
N ASP A 155 -17.79 -4.20 10.17
CA ASP A 155 -18.38 -5.40 9.56
C ASP A 155 -18.77 -5.25 8.07
N ARG A 156 -18.92 -4.02 7.57
CA ARG A 156 -19.29 -3.75 6.17
C ARG A 156 -18.11 -3.57 5.23
N ILE A 157 -16.89 -3.65 5.76
CA ILE A 157 -15.67 -3.56 4.97
C ILE A 157 -15.13 -4.97 4.76
N SER A 158 -14.88 -5.34 3.52
CA SER A 158 -14.04 -6.51 3.24
C SER A 158 -12.58 -6.14 3.40
N GLN A 159 -11.78 -7.05 3.93
CA GLN A 159 -10.40 -6.77 4.28
C GLN A 159 -9.46 -7.84 3.73
N ILE A 160 -8.27 -7.40 3.36
CA ILE A 160 -7.15 -8.27 3.05
C ILE A 160 -6.05 -7.95 4.04
N GLU A 161 -5.93 -8.80 5.03
CA GLU A 161 -4.94 -8.72 6.09
C GLU A 161 -3.74 -9.61 5.79
N PHE A 162 -2.66 -9.40 6.52
CA PHE A 162 -1.51 -10.28 6.55
C PHE A 162 -1.30 -10.77 7.98
N ASP A 163 -0.88 -12.01 8.16
CA ASP A 163 -0.61 -12.56 9.49
C ASP A 163 0.74 -12.04 10.03
N TYR A 164 0.71 -10.78 10.46
CA TYR A 164 1.87 -10.07 11.00
C TYR A 164 2.46 -10.73 12.23
N GLN A 165 1.64 -11.27 13.13
CA GLN A 165 2.13 -11.92 14.35
C GLN A 165 2.89 -13.19 14.00
N LYS A 166 2.31 -14.02 13.13
CA LYS A 166 2.99 -15.21 12.62
C LYS A 166 4.27 -14.85 11.87
N GLY A 167 4.27 -13.76 11.08
CA GLY A 167 5.47 -13.26 10.40
C GLY A 167 6.58 -12.88 11.38
N GLY A 168 6.28 -12.11 12.42
CA GLY A 168 7.23 -11.75 13.47
C GLY A 168 7.75 -12.97 14.25
N TYR A 169 6.86 -13.93 14.54
CA TYR A 169 7.22 -15.20 15.16
C TYR A 169 8.20 -16.01 14.27
N LEU A 170 7.88 -16.17 12.99
CA LEU A 170 8.73 -16.92 12.05
C LEU A 170 10.11 -16.27 11.86
N ALA A 171 10.17 -14.95 11.73
CA ALA A 171 11.43 -14.21 11.64
C ALA A 171 12.33 -14.49 12.85
N THR A 172 11.77 -14.39 14.04
CA THR A 172 12.48 -14.61 15.29
C THR A 172 12.89 -16.07 15.46
N LYS A 173 12.01 -17.02 15.16
CA LYS A 173 12.33 -18.47 15.18
C LYS A 173 13.44 -18.83 14.21
N HIS A 174 13.51 -18.18 13.06
CA HIS A 174 14.63 -18.38 12.13
C HIS A 174 15.96 -17.97 12.76
N LEU A 175 16.02 -16.79 13.38
CA LEU A 175 17.23 -16.34 14.09
C LEU A 175 17.60 -17.27 15.25
N LEU A 176 16.61 -17.71 16.03
CA LEU A 176 16.82 -18.67 17.13
C LEU A 176 17.36 -20.01 16.62
N SER A 177 16.86 -20.49 15.46
CA SER A 177 17.32 -21.73 14.83
C SER A 177 18.79 -21.67 14.35
N LYS A 178 19.29 -20.46 14.07
CA LYS A 178 20.69 -20.18 13.76
C LYS A 178 21.57 -20.02 15.02
N GLY A 179 21.00 -20.24 16.21
CA GLY A 179 21.72 -20.20 17.49
C GLY A 179 21.77 -18.83 18.15
N HIS A 180 21.16 -17.79 17.58
CA HIS A 180 21.11 -16.46 18.18
C HIS A 180 20.19 -16.45 19.41
N LYS A 181 20.70 -16.03 20.58
CA LYS A 181 19.91 -15.88 21.81
C LYS A 181 19.75 -14.43 22.23
N GLN A 182 20.65 -13.56 21.81
CA GLN A 182 20.60 -12.11 21.98
C GLN A 182 20.14 -11.50 20.65
N ILE A 183 18.84 -11.30 20.53
CA ILE A 183 18.19 -10.78 19.31
C ILE A 183 17.60 -9.41 19.63
N GLY A 184 18.15 -8.37 19.01
CA GLY A 184 17.58 -7.02 19.07
C GLY A 184 16.42 -6.87 18.06
N TYR A 185 15.32 -6.25 18.48
CA TYR A 185 14.22 -5.87 17.58
C TYR A 185 14.15 -4.36 17.48
N VAL A 186 14.25 -3.83 16.26
CA VAL A 186 14.12 -2.40 15.97
C VAL A 186 12.82 -2.12 15.22
N THR A 187 12.08 -1.11 15.69
CA THR A 187 10.75 -0.80 15.14
C THR A 187 10.46 0.68 15.15
N SER A 188 9.58 1.10 14.22
CA SER A 188 8.87 2.37 14.34
C SER A 188 7.93 2.32 15.54
N LYS A 189 7.29 3.46 15.83
CA LYS A 189 6.32 3.55 16.92
C LYS A 189 5.26 2.46 16.83
N LEU A 190 4.96 1.83 17.97
CA LEU A 190 3.99 0.74 18.11
C LEU A 190 2.56 1.30 18.23
N ASP A 191 2.17 2.18 17.33
CA ASP A 191 0.83 2.80 17.29
C ASP A 191 -0.12 2.14 16.28
N ARG A 192 0.40 1.35 15.34
CA ARG A 192 -0.37 0.67 14.29
C ARG A 192 -0.56 -0.82 14.58
N PRO A 193 -1.70 -1.41 14.17
CA PRO A 193 -1.97 -2.84 14.37
C PRO A 193 -0.87 -3.76 13.85
N SER A 194 -0.39 -3.53 12.60
CA SER A 194 0.67 -4.34 12.00
C SER A 194 1.96 -4.33 12.82
N ARG A 195 2.43 -3.15 13.28
CA ARG A 195 3.66 -3.03 14.07
C ARG A 195 3.54 -3.71 15.44
N LYS A 196 2.38 -3.58 16.10
CA LYS A 196 2.10 -4.29 17.36
C LYS A 196 2.12 -5.80 17.15
N SER A 197 1.50 -6.30 16.08
CA SER A 197 1.42 -7.73 15.79
C SER A 197 2.80 -8.33 15.48
N ILE A 198 3.65 -7.66 14.68
CA ILE A 198 5.03 -8.11 14.43
C ILE A 198 5.80 -8.18 15.77
N SER A 199 5.72 -7.12 16.58
CA SER A 199 6.35 -7.07 17.89
C SER A 199 5.87 -8.19 18.81
N ASN A 200 4.55 -8.47 18.82
CA ASN A 200 3.99 -9.56 19.61
C ASN A 200 4.55 -10.92 19.18
N GLY A 201 4.68 -11.16 17.87
CA GLY A 201 5.29 -12.38 17.33
C GLY A 201 6.75 -12.55 17.76
N TYR A 202 7.54 -11.47 17.72
CA TYR A 202 8.90 -11.45 18.24
C TYR A 202 8.94 -11.79 19.75
N MET A 203 8.12 -11.09 20.54
CA MET A 203 8.04 -11.30 22.00
C MET A 203 7.63 -12.72 22.35
N GLU A 204 6.66 -13.28 21.64
CA GLU A 204 6.19 -14.65 21.80
C GLU A 204 7.30 -15.68 21.56
N ALA A 205 8.04 -15.54 20.46
CA ALA A 205 9.13 -16.44 20.12
C ALA A 205 10.28 -16.38 21.14
N MET A 206 10.67 -15.17 21.58
CA MET A 206 11.69 -15.00 22.63
C MET A 206 11.26 -15.62 23.96
N LYS A 207 10.01 -15.36 24.37
CA LYS A 207 9.45 -15.92 25.61
C LYS A 207 9.37 -17.44 25.59
N ALA A 208 9.01 -18.04 24.46
CA ALA A 208 8.93 -19.50 24.30
C ALA A 208 10.29 -20.19 24.56
N GLU A 209 11.41 -19.51 24.34
CA GLU A 209 12.77 -19.99 24.62
C GLU A 209 13.30 -19.50 25.99
N GLY A 210 12.49 -18.82 26.79
CA GLY A 210 12.91 -18.27 28.10
C GLY A 210 13.91 -17.13 27.99
N LEU A 211 13.98 -16.44 26.84
CA LEU A 211 14.93 -15.36 26.56
C LEU A 211 14.34 -13.99 26.85
N THR A 212 15.20 -13.04 27.21
CA THR A 212 14.80 -11.65 27.46
C THR A 212 14.78 -10.88 26.14
N PRO A 213 13.63 -10.29 25.72
CA PRO A 213 13.56 -9.47 24.54
C PRO A 213 14.39 -8.18 24.67
N MET A 214 14.99 -7.74 23.56
CA MET A 214 15.70 -6.48 23.42
C MET A 214 15.00 -5.64 22.36
N LEU A 215 14.18 -4.68 22.77
CA LEU A 215 13.36 -3.87 21.86
C LEU A 215 13.78 -2.40 21.89
N GLU A 216 14.07 -1.84 20.73
CA GLU A 216 14.25 -0.41 20.52
C GLU A 216 13.15 0.13 19.62
N GLU A 217 12.36 1.04 20.15
CA GLU A 217 11.25 1.70 19.47
C GLU A 217 11.59 3.15 19.14
N SER A 218 11.24 3.61 17.95
CA SER A 218 11.28 5.03 17.60
C SER A 218 10.27 5.83 18.43
N LYS A 219 10.69 6.93 19.01
CA LYS A 219 9.83 7.84 19.76
C LYS A 219 9.11 8.85 18.87
N THR A 220 9.57 9.02 17.66
CA THR A 220 9.02 9.98 16.68
C THR A 220 8.23 9.24 15.60
N ASN A 221 7.18 9.88 15.09
CA ASN A 221 6.57 9.46 13.85
C ASN A 221 7.58 9.70 12.71
N PHE A 222 7.44 8.95 11.61
CA PHE A 222 8.25 9.19 10.42
C PHE A 222 8.06 10.65 9.97
N SER A 223 9.17 11.32 9.65
CA SER A 223 9.12 12.56 8.90
C SER A 223 8.71 12.27 7.45
N ASP A 224 8.28 13.28 6.71
CA ASP A 224 7.96 13.19 5.28
C ASP A 224 9.17 12.85 4.39
N ASP A 225 10.32 12.52 5.00
CA ASP A 225 11.54 12.16 4.32
C ASP A 225 11.50 10.70 3.83
N ALA A 226 11.87 10.51 2.58
CA ALA A 226 11.97 9.22 1.92
C ALA A 226 12.86 8.20 2.64
N LEU A 227 13.85 8.68 3.38
CA LEU A 227 14.83 7.88 4.12
C LEU A 227 14.51 7.72 5.60
N SER A 228 13.36 8.20 6.08
CA SER A 228 13.04 8.22 7.51
C SER A 228 13.04 6.84 8.18
N GLU A 229 12.58 5.78 7.48
CA GLU A 229 12.65 4.40 7.98
C GLU A 229 14.09 3.89 8.02
N PHE A 230 14.87 4.18 6.99
CA PHE A 230 16.30 3.84 6.91
C PHE A 230 17.10 4.54 8.03
N ASP A 231 16.95 5.86 8.20
CA ASP A 231 17.64 6.62 9.22
C ASP A 231 17.23 6.21 10.64
N THR A 232 15.95 5.85 10.83
CA THR A 232 15.48 5.27 12.08
C THR A 232 16.18 3.94 12.37
N GLY A 233 16.35 3.07 11.37
CA GLY A 233 17.10 1.82 11.48
C GLY A 233 18.53 2.06 11.96
N LYS A 234 19.25 3.04 11.39
CA LYS A 234 20.58 3.44 11.83
C LYS A 234 20.59 3.88 13.30
N LEU A 235 19.68 4.80 13.65
CA LEU A 235 19.61 5.36 15.00
C LEU A 235 19.36 4.29 16.06
N LEU A 236 18.40 3.38 15.82
CA LEU A 236 18.04 2.34 16.77
C LEU A 236 19.14 1.28 16.89
N THR A 237 19.85 1.00 15.80
CA THR A 237 21.03 0.12 15.81
C THR A 237 22.11 0.66 16.72
N ARG A 238 22.41 1.98 16.67
CA ARG A 238 23.38 2.61 17.59
C ARG A 238 23.04 2.32 19.04
N LYS A 239 21.77 2.48 19.42
CA LYS A 239 21.33 2.23 20.81
C LYS A 239 21.51 0.77 21.21
N LEU A 240 21.19 -0.19 20.33
CA LEU A 240 21.38 -1.61 20.59
C LEU A 240 22.86 -1.97 20.77
N LEU A 241 23.75 -1.37 19.97
CA LEU A 241 25.19 -1.63 20.02
C LEU A 241 25.86 -0.99 21.24
N ASP A 242 25.31 0.14 21.73
CA ASP A 242 25.82 0.84 22.91
C ASP A 242 25.32 0.20 24.22
N ALA A 243 24.46 -0.84 24.16
CA ALA A 243 24.01 -1.59 25.33
C ALA A 243 25.16 -2.45 25.92
N PRO A 244 25.14 -2.75 27.25
CA PRO A 244 26.17 -3.57 27.89
C PRO A 244 26.32 -4.97 27.27
N ASN A 245 25.26 -5.53 26.74
CA ASN A 245 25.24 -6.82 26.08
C ASN A 245 24.62 -6.63 24.68
N PRO A 246 25.38 -6.24 23.66
CA PRO A 246 24.86 -6.01 22.33
C PRO A 246 24.32 -7.30 21.70
N PRO A 247 23.33 -7.20 20.80
CA PRO A 247 22.72 -8.36 20.15
C PRO A 247 23.68 -9.03 19.17
N THR A 248 23.53 -10.33 18.97
CA THR A 248 24.21 -11.11 17.90
C THR A 248 23.41 -11.14 16.61
N ALA A 249 22.12 -10.77 16.67
CA ALA A 249 21.26 -10.61 15.52
C ALA A 249 20.29 -9.43 15.74
N ILE A 250 19.93 -8.74 14.67
CA ILE A 250 18.97 -7.64 14.70
C ILE A 250 17.83 -7.98 13.73
N PHE A 251 16.60 -7.98 14.26
CA PHE A 251 15.37 -8.06 13.49
C PHE A 251 14.77 -6.65 13.34
N ALA A 252 14.58 -6.20 12.11
CA ALA A 252 13.96 -4.91 11.79
C ALA A 252 12.51 -5.10 11.34
N CYS A 253 11.62 -4.21 11.78
CA CYS A 253 10.19 -4.32 11.51
C CYS A 253 9.80 -4.13 10.03
N ASN A 254 10.72 -3.72 9.17
CA ASN A 254 10.60 -3.74 7.71
C ASN A 254 11.98 -3.70 7.03
N ASP A 255 11.99 -3.95 5.71
CA ASP A 255 13.23 -4.06 4.94
C ASP A 255 13.96 -2.71 4.80
N MET A 256 13.24 -1.58 4.70
CA MET A 256 13.87 -0.25 4.63
C MET A 256 14.63 0.05 5.91
N MET A 257 14.07 -0.31 7.08
CA MET A 257 14.74 -0.19 8.36
C MET A 257 15.93 -1.16 8.46
N ALA A 258 15.78 -2.39 7.94
CA ALA A 258 16.88 -3.37 7.89
C ALA A 258 18.06 -2.85 7.05
N PHE A 259 17.82 -2.13 5.97
CA PHE A 259 18.88 -1.49 5.19
C PHE A 259 19.61 -0.44 6.02
N GLY A 260 18.89 0.32 6.84
CA GLY A 260 19.50 1.25 7.80
C GLY A 260 20.36 0.54 8.84
N VAL A 261 19.89 -0.60 9.36
CA VAL A 261 20.67 -1.48 10.26
C VAL A 261 21.97 -1.91 9.59
N ILE A 262 21.90 -2.49 8.39
CA ILE A 262 23.10 -2.96 7.64
C ILE A 262 24.07 -1.81 7.38
N ASN A 263 23.56 -0.63 7.01
CA ASN A 263 24.39 0.54 6.76
C ASN A 263 25.13 1.00 8.02
N GLU A 264 24.45 1.09 9.18
CA GLU A 264 25.09 1.46 10.44
C GLU A 264 26.16 0.46 10.87
N LEU A 265 25.88 -0.85 10.72
CA LEU A 265 26.87 -1.90 11.00
C LEU A 265 28.10 -1.75 10.11
N SER A 266 27.89 -1.49 8.81
CA SER A 266 28.98 -1.26 7.85
C SER A 266 29.83 -0.03 8.21
N GLU A 267 29.21 1.09 8.60
CA GLU A 267 29.92 2.30 9.03
C GLU A 267 30.78 2.05 10.28
N ARG A 268 30.41 1.08 11.12
CA ARG A 268 31.16 0.65 12.29
C ARG A 268 32.14 -0.51 12.02
N ASN A 269 32.28 -0.93 10.76
CA ASN A 269 33.11 -2.07 10.35
C ASN A 269 32.66 -3.41 10.98
N ILE A 270 31.38 -3.56 11.30
CA ILE A 270 30.75 -4.78 11.79
C ILE A 270 30.19 -5.54 10.57
N ARG A 271 30.62 -6.78 10.38
CA ARG A 271 30.30 -7.56 9.19
C ARG A 271 28.95 -8.29 9.36
N VAL A 272 28.13 -8.22 8.30
CA VAL A 272 26.88 -8.97 8.21
C VAL A 272 27.05 -10.13 7.22
N PRO A 273 26.79 -11.38 7.59
CA PRO A 273 26.24 -11.86 8.86
C PRO A 273 27.32 -12.31 9.88
N GLN A 274 28.64 -12.17 9.59
CA GLN A 274 29.71 -12.80 10.33
C GLN A 274 29.79 -12.35 11.80
N ASP A 275 29.57 -11.08 12.06
CA ASP A 275 29.62 -10.50 13.40
C ASP A 275 28.19 -10.30 13.97
N ILE A 276 27.26 -9.78 13.15
CA ILE A 276 25.84 -9.61 13.50
C ILE A 276 24.96 -10.02 12.31
N SER A 277 23.98 -10.88 12.56
CA SER A 277 22.94 -11.24 11.58
C SER A 277 21.86 -10.16 11.51
N VAL A 278 21.30 -9.95 10.30
CA VAL A 278 20.20 -8.98 10.08
C VAL A 278 19.03 -9.65 9.39
N MET A 279 17.83 -9.48 9.97
CA MET A 279 16.56 -9.98 9.47
C MET A 279 15.63 -8.83 9.19
N GLY A 280 14.98 -8.82 8.01
CA GLY A 280 13.99 -7.84 7.59
C GLY A 280 12.56 -8.36 7.65
N PHE A 281 11.64 -7.53 7.14
CA PHE A 281 10.21 -7.81 6.99
C PHE A 281 9.69 -7.00 5.80
N ASP A 282 8.80 -7.50 4.99
CA ASP A 282 8.12 -7.09 3.77
C ASP A 282 8.54 -7.93 2.56
N GLY A 283 9.82 -8.25 2.41
CA GLY A 283 10.34 -9.04 1.28
C GLY A 283 10.41 -8.23 -0.01
N ILE A 284 10.71 -6.91 0.07
CA ILE A 284 10.83 -6.05 -1.11
C ILE A 284 12.00 -6.48 -2.00
N ASP A 285 11.87 -6.22 -3.31
CA ASP A 285 12.84 -6.67 -4.31
C ASP A 285 14.24 -6.09 -4.12
N PHE A 286 14.38 -4.91 -3.52
CA PHE A 286 15.68 -4.32 -3.21
C PHE A 286 16.52 -5.19 -2.27
N GLY A 287 15.89 -6.01 -1.42
CA GLY A 287 16.59 -6.92 -0.50
C GLY A 287 17.47 -7.93 -1.21
N GLN A 288 17.12 -8.39 -2.42
CA GLN A 288 17.95 -9.29 -3.22
C GLN A 288 19.10 -8.58 -3.97
N MET A 289 19.03 -7.24 -4.09
CA MET A 289 20.06 -6.42 -4.75
C MET A 289 21.15 -5.97 -3.77
N MET A 290 20.91 -6.14 -2.46
CA MET A 290 21.87 -5.78 -1.41
C MET A 290 23.04 -6.78 -1.34
N ASN A 291 24.12 -6.35 -0.70
CA ASN A 291 25.23 -7.22 -0.33
C ASN A 291 25.60 -7.00 1.15
N PRO A 292 25.31 -7.96 2.06
CA PRO A 292 24.64 -9.24 1.79
C PRO A 292 23.17 -9.11 1.39
N GLN A 293 22.64 -10.09 0.64
CA GLN A 293 21.21 -10.15 0.31
C GLN A 293 20.38 -10.34 1.58
N LEU A 294 19.33 -9.54 1.75
CA LEU A 294 18.55 -9.49 2.98
C LEU A 294 17.62 -10.72 3.13
N THR A 295 17.82 -11.47 4.19
CA THR A 295 16.86 -12.48 4.70
C THR A 295 15.68 -11.74 5.31
N THR A 296 14.44 -12.11 4.93
CA THR A 296 13.25 -11.32 5.27
C THR A 296 11.98 -12.18 5.28
N ILE A 297 10.91 -11.66 5.87
CA ILE A 297 9.56 -12.23 5.72
C ILE A 297 8.88 -11.57 4.51
N LYS A 298 8.49 -12.39 3.53
CA LYS A 298 7.76 -11.93 2.34
C LYS A 298 6.29 -11.73 2.66
N GLN A 299 5.79 -10.57 2.30
CA GLN A 299 4.37 -10.27 2.12
C GLN A 299 4.04 -10.36 0.61
N PRO A 300 2.90 -10.94 0.22
CA PRO A 300 2.49 -11.00 -1.19
C PRO A 300 1.84 -9.66 -1.62
N ASP A 301 2.61 -8.59 -1.58
CA ASP A 301 2.23 -7.20 -1.81
C ASP A 301 1.51 -6.97 -3.15
N TYR A 302 2.11 -7.41 -4.24
CA TYR A 302 1.53 -7.31 -5.58
C TYR A 302 0.20 -8.06 -5.70
N GLU A 303 0.14 -9.30 -5.21
CA GLU A 303 -1.09 -10.12 -5.23
C GLU A 303 -2.16 -9.54 -4.29
N MET A 304 -1.76 -8.95 -3.16
CA MET A 304 -2.68 -8.19 -2.28
C MET A 304 -3.36 -7.06 -3.06
N GLY A 305 -2.60 -6.30 -3.82
CA GLY A 305 -3.12 -5.21 -4.65
C GLY A 305 -4.10 -5.71 -5.73
N LYS A 306 -3.75 -6.77 -6.44
CA LYS A 306 -4.61 -7.37 -7.47
C LYS A 306 -5.92 -7.88 -6.87
N LEU A 307 -5.84 -8.59 -5.76
CA LEU A 307 -7.00 -9.14 -5.08
C LEU A 307 -7.92 -8.03 -4.55
N ALA A 308 -7.35 -6.99 -3.94
CA ALA A 308 -8.13 -5.85 -3.46
C ALA A 308 -8.89 -5.14 -4.58
N CYS A 309 -8.22 -4.91 -5.72
CA CYS A 309 -8.86 -4.26 -6.85
C CYS A 309 -9.99 -5.13 -7.44
N LYS A 310 -9.75 -6.44 -7.61
CA LYS A 310 -10.77 -7.36 -8.09
C LYS A 310 -11.99 -7.36 -7.18
N MET A 311 -11.82 -7.54 -5.88
CA MET A 311 -12.91 -7.51 -4.90
C MET A 311 -13.68 -6.18 -4.94
N LEU A 312 -12.97 -5.04 -5.07
CA LEU A 312 -13.61 -3.75 -5.18
C LEU A 312 -14.49 -3.64 -6.43
N LEU A 313 -13.98 -4.06 -7.59
CA LEU A 313 -14.71 -3.98 -8.86
C LEU A 313 -15.94 -4.91 -8.85
N ASP A 314 -15.85 -6.11 -8.29
CA ASP A 314 -16.96 -7.05 -8.15
C ASP A 314 -18.09 -6.41 -7.31
N LYS A 315 -17.76 -5.81 -6.16
CA LYS A 315 -18.72 -5.04 -5.33
C LYS A 315 -19.32 -3.84 -6.08
N MET A 316 -18.53 -3.08 -6.83
CA MET A 316 -19.01 -1.93 -7.62
C MET A 316 -19.94 -2.35 -8.76
N ASN A 317 -19.80 -3.56 -9.28
CA ASN A 317 -20.68 -4.12 -10.30
C ASN A 317 -22.01 -4.64 -9.74
N GLY A 318 -22.17 -4.65 -8.42
CA GLY A 318 -23.38 -5.10 -7.75
C GLY A 318 -23.46 -6.62 -7.61
N GLU A 319 -22.31 -7.31 -7.69
CA GLU A 319 -22.23 -8.70 -7.27
C GLU A 319 -22.45 -8.77 -5.76
N ASP A 320 -23.31 -9.66 -5.32
CA ASP A 320 -23.59 -9.89 -3.90
C ASP A 320 -22.42 -10.64 -3.27
N VAL A 321 -21.30 -9.91 -3.12
CA VAL A 321 -20.11 -10.43 -2.47
C VAL A 321 -20.22 -10.09 -0.98
N PRO A 322 -20.48 -11.07 -0.11
CA PRO A 322 -20.50 -10.81 1.33
C PRO A 322 -19.18 -10.21 1.79
N SER A 323 -19.23 -9.41 2.86
CA SER A 323 -17.99 -8.93 3.46
C SER A 323 -17.25 -10.11 4.07
N PHE A 324 -15.98 -10.27 3.74
CA PHE A 324 -15.12 -11.32 4.28
C PHE A 324 -13.69 -10.82 4.44
N ASP A 325 -12.99 -11.45 5.36
CA ASP A 325 -11.60 -11.18 5.64
C ASP A 325 -10.72 -12.27 5.01
N ILE A 326 -9.71 -11.84 4.25
CA ILE A 326 -8.68 -12.71 3.71
C ILE A 326 -7.41 -12.47 4.52
N ILE A 327 -6.84 -13.54 5.09
CA ILE A 327 -5.58 -13.46 5.81
C ILE A 327 -4.48 -14.12 4.99
N LEU A 328 -3.61 -13.30 4.42
CA LEU A 328 -2.44 -13.73 3.67
C LEU A 328 -1.36 -14.24 4.63
N GLN A 329 -0.67 -15.30 4.24
CA GLN A 329 0.30 -15.97 5.09
C GLN A 329 1.73 -15.52 4.81
N PRO A 330 2.58 -15.40 5.87
CA PRO A 330 3.99 -15.06 5.73
C PRO A 330 4.81 -16.20 5.12
N GLU A 331 5.79 -15.85 4.31
CA GLU A 331 6.81 -16.74 3.75
C GLU A 331 8.20 -16.23 4.18
N LEU A 332 9.07 -17.15 4.62
CA LEU A 332 10.46 -16.82 4.91
C LEU A 332 11.28 -16.86 3.62
N LEU A 333 11.92 -15.74 3.28
CA LEU A 333 12.93 -15.67 2.24
C LEU A 333 14.32 -15.70 2.90
N GLU A 334 14.89 -16.88 3.03
CA GLU A 334 16.25 -17.07 3.55
C GLU A 334 17.26 -16.66 2.47
N ARG A 335 18.16 -15.73 2.82
CA ARG A 335 19.24 -15.22 1.97
C ARG A 335 20.55 -15.18 2.79
N SER A 336 21.43 -14.23 2.50
CA SER A 336 22.81 -14.23 3.06
C SER A 336 23.05 -13.29 4.24
N SER A 337 22.06 -12.49 4.67
CA SER A 337 22.23 -11.57 5.81
C SER A 337 22.06 -12.22 7.19
N VAL A 338 21.69 -13.49 7.24
CA VAL A 338 21.60 -14.28 8.47
C VAL A 338 22.55 -15.46 8.38
N GLY A 339 23.42 -15.63 9.37
CA GLY A 339 24.39 -16.73 9.50
C GLY A 339 24.18 -17.52 10.79
N GLN A 340 25.01 -18.54 10.99
CA GLN A 340 25.10 -19.24 12.26
C GLN A 340 25.74 -18.34 13.32
N CYS A 341 25.15 -18.28 14.52
CA CYS A 341 25.73 -17.58 15.64
C CYS A 341 27.08 -18.25 15.97
N GLN A 342 28.17 -17.49 15.81
CA GLN A 342 29.47 -17.97 16.30
C GLN A 342 29.43 -17.80 17.82
N GLY A 343 29.44 -18.93 18.56
CA GLY A 343 29.37 -18.90 20.01
C GLY A 343 30.42 -17.98 20.60
N GLN A 344 30.01 -17.09 21.50
CA GLN A 344 30.89 -16.33 22.38
C GLN A 344 31.50 -17.23 23.44
#